data_1be4c96403842e96b2727c5b9f2900fe
#
_entry.id   1be4c96403842e96b2727c5b9f2900fe
#
_cell.length_a   1.000
_cell.length_b   1.000
_cell.length_c   1.000
_cell.angle_alpha   90.00
_cell.angle_beta   90.00
_cell.angle_gamma   90.00
#
_symmetry.space_group_name_H-M   'P 1'
#
loop_
_entity.id
_entity.type
_entity.pdbx_description
1 polymer ?
#
loop_
_entity_poly.entity_id
_entity_poly.type
_entity_poly.pdbx_seq_one_letter_code
_entity_poly.pdbx_strand_id
1 'polypeptide(L)'
;MNKLYRIDDIDRNLKSAGFRPLDILVVGGTGAGKSSTINALFEKDVVEVGRGYEPKTINIDSMELNEFIRFWDSPGLGDDVTKDKHYSSDLIDSLYMDYFKGDGRYGLIDMVLVILDGSGKDMGTTYRLLNEVVVPNFQKDRILVAVNQADVAMKGRHWNERKNCPDSVLLEFLEEKAASVRNRLEEATDVRVPIPVFYSAERGYNVEKLLDMIIDNMPSERRKLMI
;
A
#
# COMPACT_ATOMS: atom_id res chain seq x y z
N MET A 1 4.24 7.30 -15.55
CA MET A 1 3.17 6.38 -16.03
C MET A 1 2.09 7.17 -16.74
N ASN A 2 1.54 6.66 -17.85
CA ASN A 2 0.51 7.40 -18.58
C ASN A 2 -0.73 7.53 -17.70
N LYS A 3 -1.23 8.76 -17.46
CA LYS A 3 -2.48 9.02 -16.70
C LYS A 3 -3.71 8.27 -17.25
N LEU A 4 -3.61 7.75 -18.47
CA LEU A 4 -4.64 6.97 -19.15
C LEU A 4 -4.42 5.45 -19.04
N TYR A 5 -3.40 5.00 -18.28
CA TYR A 5 -3.12 3.58 -18.13
C TYR A 5 -4.31 2.85 -17.53
N ARG A 6 -4.84 1.89 -18.27
CA ARG A 6 -6.03 1.08 -17.93
C ARG A 6 -7.23 1.90 -17.47
N ILE A 7 -7.38 3.13 -17.97
CA ILE A 7 -8.44 4.06 -17.55
C ILE A 7 -9.86 3.47 -17.78
N ASP A 8 -10.05 2.73 -18.86
CA ASP A 8 -11.33 2.12 -19.20
C ASP A 8 -11.69 0.98 -18.22
N ASP A 9 -10.70 0.22 -17.74
CA ASP A 9 -10.88 -0.80 -16.73
C ASP A 9 -11.26 -0.18 -15.39
N ILE A 10 -10.55 0.87 -15.00
CA ILE A 10 -10.81 1.62 -13.77
C ILE A 10 -12.22 2.22 -13.81
N ASP A 11 -12.57 2.96 -14.85
CA ASP A 11 -13.87 3.60 -15.00
C ASP A 11 -15.02 2.58 -14.97
N ARG A 12 -14.86 1.46 -15.68
CA ARG A 12 -15.83 0.36 -15.66
C ARG A 12 -16.03 -0.22 -14.27
N ASN A 13 -14.95 -0.49 -13.53
CA ASN A 13 -15.01 -1.05 -12.19
C ASN A 13 -15.65 -0.05 -11.21
N LEU A 14 -15.29 1.23 -11.27
CA LEU A 14 -15.87 2.28 -10.45
C LEU A 14 -17.37 2.46 -10.70
N LYS A 15 -17.78 2.49 -11.95
CA LYS A 15 -19.20 2.60 -12.32
C LYS A 15 -20.00 1.40 -11.85
N SER A 16 -19.46 0.19 -12.03
CA SER A 16 -20.11 -1.05 -11.58
C SER A 16 -20.30 -1.08 -10.07
N ALA A 17 -19.28 -0.70 -9.31
CA ALA A 17 -19.32 -0.65 -7.86
C ALA A 17 -20.05 0.59 -7.30
N GLY A 18 -20.30 1.60 -8.14
CA GLY A 18 -20.91 2.88 -7.74
C GLY A 18 -19.98 3.73 -6.89
N PHE A 19 -18.67 3.56 -7.01
CA PHE A 19 -17.67 4.37 -6.33
C PHE A 19 -17.66 5.82 -6.84
N ARG A 20 -17.12 6.71 -6.01
CA ARG A 20 -16.45 7.96 -6.35
C ARG A 20 -14.98 7.62 -6.64
N PRO A 21 -13.99 8.51 -6.45
CA PRO A 21 -12.63 7.98 -6.51
C PRO A 21 -12.50 6.75 -5.59
N LEU A 22 -11.75 5.76 -6.04
CA LEU A 22 -11.34 4.66 -5.19
C LEU A 22 -10.36 5.22 -4.15
N ASP A 23 -10.72 5.13 -2.88
CA ASP A 23 -9.93 5.64 -1.77
C ASP A 23 -9.03 4.54 -1.20
N ILE A 24 -7.70 4.70 -1.37
CA ILE A 24 -6.69 3.72 -0.95
C ILE A 24 -5.83 4.30 0.17
N LEU A 25 -5.88 3.71 1.35
CA LEU A 25 -5.00 4.06 2.46
C LEU A 25 -3.68 3.29 2.34
N VAL A 26 -2.56 4.02 2.29
CA VAL A 26 -1.22 3.45 2.23
C VAL A 26 -0.62 3.39 3.62
N VAL A 27 -0.28 2.18 4.09
CA VAL A 27 0.24 1.94 5.43
C VAL A 27 1.56 1.15 5.39
N GLY A 28 2.36 1.25 6.45
CA GLY A 28 3.64 0.52 6.53
C GLY A 28 4.58 1.16 7.55
N GLY A 29 5.68 0.50 7.86
CA GLY A 29 6.71 1.01 8.76
C GLY A 29 7.37 2.29 8.28
N THR A 30 8.06 3.00 9.18
CA THR A 30 8.92 4.13 8.81
C THR A 30 10.02 3.65 7.86
N GLY A 31 10.24 4.41 6.80
CA GLY A 31 11.24 4.06 5.78
C GLY A 31 10.82 2.95 4.80
N ALA A 32 9.63 2.37 4.91
CA ALA A 32 9.13 1.39 3.92
C ALA A 32 8.89 1.99 2.52
N GLY A 33 8.86 3.34 2.41
CA GLY A 33 8.74 4.05 1.14
C GLY A 33 7.31 4.29 0.70
N LYS A 34 6.37 4.54 1.64
CA LYS A 34 4.97 4.89 1.35
C LYS A 34 4.86 6.11 0.44
N SER A 35 5.41 7.24 0.89
CA SER A 35 5.41 8.49 0.11
C SER A 35 6.15 8.35 -1.22
N SER A 36 7.27 7.61 -1.24
CA SER A 36 8.00 7.31 -2.49
C SER A 36 7.15 6.48 -3.44
N THR A 37 6.35 5.54 -2.93
CA THR A 37 5.43 4.72 -3.74
C THR A 37 4.35 5.58 -4.38
N ILE A 38 3.73 6.46 -3.60
CA ILE A 38 2.74 7.40 -4.10
C ILE A 38 3.38 8.27 -5.19
N ASN A 39 4.54 8.88 -4.94
CA ASN A 39 5.25 9.70 -5.92
C ASN A 39 5.59 8.93 -7.21
N ALA A 40 6.02 7.68 -7.10
CA ALA A 40 6.29 6.82 -8.25
C ALA A 40 5.04 6.53 -9.08
N LEU A 41 3.88 6.30 -8.45
CA LEU A 41 2.61 6.11 -9.13
C LEU A 41 2.15 7.38 -9.84
N PHE A 42 2.41 8.56 -9.25
CA PHE A 42 2.08 9.86 -9.85
C PHE A 42 3.08 10.36 -10.90
N GLU A 43 4.28 9.74 -10.98
CA GLU A 43 5.44 10.22 -11.78
C GLU A 43 5.87 11.66 -11.42
N LYS A 44 5.67 12.07 -10.20
CA LYS A 44 6.07 13.39 -9.70
C LYS A 44 6.08 13.42 -8.17
N ASP A 45 6.80 14.37 -7.63
CA ASP A 45 6.85 14.61 -6.19
C ASP A 45 5.57 15.33 -5.72
N VAL A 46 4.54 14.55 -5.41
CA VAL A 46 3.28 15.06 -4.82
C VAL A 46 3.28 14.97 -3.29
N VAL A 47 4.13 14.11 -2.74
CA VAL A 47 4.32 13.91 -1.30
C VAL A 47 5.76 14.23 -0.94
N GLU A 48 5.99 14.97 0.13
CA GLU A 48 7.35 15.21 0.62
C GLU A 48 7.93 13.94 1.22
N VAL A 49 9.00 13.44 0.59
CA VAL A 49 9.71 12.23 1.07
C VAL A 49 10.70 12.62 2.17
N GLY A 50 10.58 12.00 3.34
CA GLY A 50 11.54 12.15 4.43
C GLY A 50 12.89 11.52 4.05
N ARG A 51 13.95 12.34 4.03
CA ARG A 51 15.33 11.84 3.94
C ARG A 51 15.89 11.70 5.35
N GLY A 52 15.74 10.52 5.94
CA GLY A 52 16.21 10.25 7.30
C GLY A 52 15.15 9.56 8.17
N TYR A 53 15.47 9.38 9.45
CA TYR A 53 14.61 8.69 10.42
C TYR A 53 13.54 9.58 11.07
N GLU A 54 13.40 10.83 10.65
CA GLU A 54 12.36 11.70 11.18
C GLU A 54 11.06 11.55 10.36
N PRO A 55 9.94 11.19 10.98
CA PRO A 55 8.65 11.12 10.30
C PRO A 55 8.22 12.54 9.89
N LYS A 56 8.01 12.75 8.60
CA LYS A 56 7.54 14.04 8.06
C LYS A 56 6.03 14.14 7.96
N THR A 57 5.33 13.01 7.88
CA THR A 57 3.88 12.97 7.79
C THR A 57 3.29 12.94 9.19
N ILE A 58 2.76 14.05 9.66
CA ILE A 58 2.11 14.18 10.98
C ILE A 58 0.59 13.92 10.87
N ASN A 59 0.02 14.19 9.69
CA ASN A 59 -1.40 14.00 9.39
C ASN A 59 -1.57 13.09 8.18
N ILE A 60 -2.77 12.51 8.04
CA ILE A 60 -3.12 11.71 6.88
C ILE A 60 -3.64 12.67 5.80
N ASP A 61 -2.87 12.83 4.73
CA ASP A 61 -3.21 13.66 3.60
C ASP A 61 -3.67 12.82 2.41
N SER A 62 -4.65 13.32 1.65
CA SER A 62 -5.14 12.65 0.45
C SER A 62 -4.58 13.29 -0.81
N MET A 63 -4.21 12.44 -1.79
CA MET A 63 -3.71 12.84 -3.10
C MET A 63 -4.44 12.11 -4.21
N GLU A 64 -4.98 12.86 -5.16
CA GLU A 64 -5.71 12.31 -6.29
C GLU A 64 -4.75 11.99 -7.44
N LEU A 65 -4.61 10.70 -7.78
CA LEU A 65 -3.85 10.25 -8.95
C LEU A 65 -4.52 10.75 -10.24
N ASN A 66 -5.84 10.61 -10.28
CA ASN A 66 -6.74 11.13 -11.29
C ASN A 66 -8.13 11.25 -10.66
N GLU A 67 -9.17 11.54 -11.45
CA GLU A 67 -10.56 11.60 -10.96
C GLU A 67 -11.12 10.27 -10.44
N PHE A 68 -10.38 9.16 -10.60
CA PHE A 68 -10.83 7.80 -10.28
C PHE A 68 -10.12 7.18 -9.09
N ILE A 69 -8.88 7.56 -8.77
CA ILE A 69 -8.09 6.96 -7.68
C ILE A 69 -7.48 8.05 -6.81
N ARG A 70 -7.67 7.91 -5.50
CA ARG A 70 -7.11 8.79 -4.50
C ARG A 70 -6.34 7.97 -3.46
N PHE A 71 -5.11 8.38 -3.17
CA PHE A 71 -4.28 7.79 -2.15
C PHE A 71 -4.27 8.65 -0.88
N TRP A 72 -4.27 7.97 0.25
CA TRP A 72 -4.16 8.55 1.58
C TRP A 72 -2.84 8.09 2.17
N ASP A 73 -1.88 9.01 2.37
CA ASP A 73 -0.60 8.69 2.98
C ASP A 73 -0.72 8.70 4.51
N SER A 74 -0.29 7.62 5.15
CA SER A 74 -0.29 7.54 6.61
C SER A 74 1.11 7.81 7.15
N PRO A 75 1.26 8.35 8.37
CA PRO A 75 2.55 8.40 9.05
C PRO A 75 3.20 7.00 9.11
N GLY A 76 4.52 6.92 9.30
CA GLY A 76 5.23 5.65 9.46
C GLY A 76 5.28 5.17 10.91
N LEU A 77 5.16 3.86 11.12
CA LEU A 77 5.38 3.21 12.42
C LEU A 77 6.86 2.90 12.63
N GLY A 78 7.36 3.00 13.86
CA GLY A 78 8.64 2.40 14.22
C GLY A 78 9.67 3.32 14.88
N ASP A 79 9.36 4.59 15.14
CA ASP A 79 10.35 5.52 15.68
C ASP A 79 10.28 5.70 17.21
N ASP A 80 9.12 5.44 17.83
CA ASP A 80 8.91 5.61 19.28
C ASP A 80 7.64 4.89 19.74
N VAL A 81 7.71 4.13 20.85
CA VAL A 81 6.59 3.34 21.41
C VAL A 81 5.38 4.21 21.79
N THR A 82 5.61 5.44 22.24
CA THR A 82 4.54 6.39 22.56
C THR A 82 3.87 6.95 21.31
N LYS A 83 4.64 7.25 20.29
CA LYS A 83 4.15 7.67 18.97
C LYS A 83 3.43 6.54 18.27
N ASP A 84 3.89 5.28 18.42
CA ASP A 84 3.27 4.10 17.84
C ASP A 84 1.84 3.86 18.35
N LYS A 85 1.55 4.17 19.62
CA LYS A 85 0.19 4.08 20.17
C LYS A 85 -0.75 5.14 19.60
N HIS A 86 -0.30 6.38 19.51
CA HIS A 86 -1.07 7.45 18.87
C HIS A 86 -1.29 7.14 17.38
N TYR A 87 -0.26 6.70 16.69
CA TYR A 87 -0.36 6.28 15.30
C TYR A 87 -1.39 5.18 15.09
N SER A 88 -1.41 4.15 15.93
CA SER A 88 -2.39 3.06 15.82
C SER A 88 -3.81 3.57 16.01
N SER A 89 -4.03 4.53 16.94
CA SER A 89 -5.32 5.17 17.14
C SER A 89 -5.74 5.97 15.90
N ASP A 90 -4.87 6.83 15.39
CA ASP A 90 -5.13 7.68 14.23
C ASP A 90 -5.41 6.85 12.97
N LEU A 91 -4.69 5.72 12.83
CA LEU A 91 -4.91 4.79 11.73
C LEU A 91 -6.27 4.10 11.86
N ILE A 92 -6.65 3.65 13.05
CA ILE A 92 -7.97 3.07 13.30
C ILE A 92 -9.06 4.10 12.97
N ASP A 93 -8.92 5.32 13.45
CA ASP A 93 -9.88 6.40 13.16
C ASP A 93 -10.01 6.63 11.65
N SER A 94 -8.91 6.56 10.90
CA SER A 94 -8.91 6.67 9.45
C SER A 94 -9.63 5.53 8.76
N LEU A 95 -9.48 4.29 9.26
CA LEU A 95 -10.20 3.11 8.74
C LEU A 95 -11.70 3.21 8.98
N TYR A 96 -12.13 3.94 10.01
CA TYR A 96 -13.55 4.17 10.35
C TYR A 96 -14.13 5.47 9.78
N MET A 97 -13.34 6.30 9.07
CA MET A 97 -13.88 7.45 8.35
C MET A 97 -15.00 7.02 7.42
N ASP A 98 -16.08 7.81 7.39
CA ASP A 98 -17.27 7.47 6.64
C ASP A 98 -17.91 8.66 5.92
N TYR A 99 -18.87 8.37 5.08
CA TYR A 99 -19.74 9.35 4.42
C TYR A 99 -21.14 8.78 4.17
N PHE A 100 -22.08 9.67 4.00
CA PHE A 100 -23.46 9.32 3.65
C PHE A 100 -23.72 9.50 2.16
N LYS A 101 -24.42 8.53 1.55
CA LYS A 101 -24.93 8.65 0.19
C LYS A 101 -26.32 7.98 0.10
N GLY A 102 -27.35 8.76 -0.19
CA GLY A 102 -28.72 8.30 -0.05
C GLY A 102 -29.00 7.91 1.42
N ASP A 103 -29.62 6.77 1.61
CA ASP A 103 -29.93 6.24 2.96
C ASP A 103 -28.80 5.35 3.52
N GLY A 104 -27.64 5.29 2.86
CA GLY A 104 -26.54 4.42 3.25
C GLY A 104 -25.37 5.16 3.87
N ARG A 105 -24.75 4.54 4.89
CA ARG A 105 -23.47 4.94 5.48
C ARG A 105 -22.36 4.05 4.94
N TYR A 106 -21.34 4.66 4.38
CA TYR A 106 -20.24 3.95 3.70
C TYR A 106 -18.90 4.38 4.29
N GLY A 107 -17.97 3.43 4.43
CA GLY A 107 -16.60 3.77 4.77
C GLY A 107 -15.92 4.58 3.66
N LEU A 108 -15.14 5.57 4.06
CA LEU A 108 -14.42 6.43 3.13
C LEU A 108 -13.29 5.66 2.44
N ILE A 109 -12.50 4.93 3.23
CA ILE A 109 -11.40 4.10 2.69
C ILE A 109 -11.99 2.81 2.10
N ASP A 110 -11.69 2.57 0.84
CA ASP A 110 -12.17 1.40 0.09
C ASP A 110 -11.18 0.23 0.12
N MET A 111 -9.88 0.52 0.14
CA MET A 111 -8.80 -0.47 0.18
C MET A 111 -7.66 -0.01 1.09
N VAL A 112 -6.91 -0.97 1.62
CA VAL A 112 -5.64 -0.72 2.32
C VAL A 112 -4.50 -1.36 1.54
N LEU A 113 -3.48 -0.56 1.21
CA LEU A 113 -2.23 -1.02 0.60
C LEU A 113 -1.12 -1.01 1.66
N VAL A 114 -0.68 -2.18 2.07
CA VAL A 114 0.39 -2.35 3.04
C VAL A 114 1.73 -2.45 2.32
N ILE A 115 2.64 -1.52 2.61
CA ILE A 115 3.99 -1.49 2.03
C ILE A 115 4.97 -2.13 3.00
N LEU A 116 5.63 -3.20 2.55
CA LEU A 116 6.71 -3.88 3.25
C LEU A 116 8.07 -3.40 2.73
N ASP A 117 9.04 -3.29 3.64
CA ASP A 117 10.44 -3.04 3.28
C ASP A 117 11.11 -4.31 2.74
N GLY A 118 11.47 -4.30 1.47
CA GLY A 118 12.16 -5.38 0.77
C GLY A 118 13.61 -5.58 1.23
N SER A 119 14.24 -4.54 1.81
CA SER A 119 15.61 -4.62 2.35
C SER A 119 15.72 -5.56 3.57
N GLY A 120 14.60 -5.84 4.22
CA GLY A 120 14.52 -6.79 5.35
C GLY A 120 14.83 -6.18 6.71
N LYS A 121 14.90 -4.85 6.83
CA LYS A 121 15.31 -4.20 8.09
C LYS A 121 14.26 -4.29 9.19
N ASP A 122 12.98 -4.19 8.87
CA ASP A 122 11.91 -4.29 9.88
C ASP A 122 10.59 -4.80 9.31
N MET A 123 10.48 -6.11 9.12
CA MET A 123 9.21 -6.72 8.77
C MET A 123 8.31 -6.96 10.00
N GLY A 124 8.90 -7.04 11.19
CA GLY A 124 8.17 -7.34 12.44
C GLY A 124 7.17 -6.24 12.78
N THR A 125 7.57 -4.98 12.69
CA THR A 125 6.69 -3.83 12.93
C THR A 125 5.53 -3.79 11.95
N THR A 126 5.78 -4.02 10.66
CA THR A 126 4.70 -4.02 9.67
C THR A 126 3.75 -5.21 9.83
N TYR A 127 4.25 -6.41 10.20
CA TYR A 127 3.37 -7.54 10.52
C TYR A 127 2.52 -7.26 11.77
N ARG A 128 3.10 -6.65 12.81
CA ARG A 128 2.34 -6.25 13.99
C ARG A 128 1.25 -5.25 13.64
N LEU A 129 1.58 -4.22 12.86
CA LEU A 129 0.60 -3.27 12.35
C LEU A 129 -0.56 -3.96 11.62
N LEU A 130 -0.23 -4.87 10.73
CA LEU A 130 -1.24 -5.60 9.96
C LEU A 130 -2.13 -6.43 10.88
N ASN A 131 -1.55 -7.22 11.78
CA ASN A 131 -2.28 -8.16 12.63
C ASN A 131 -3.05 -7.49 13.76
N GLU A 132 -2.49 -6.44 14.38
CA GLU A 132 -3.07 -5.79 15.56
C GLU A 132 -3.97 -4.60 15.19
N VAL A 133 -3.75 -3.97 14.03
CA VAL A 133 -4.48 -2.75 13.65
C VAL A 133 -5.33 -2.94 12.40
N VAL A 134 -4.74 -3.34 11.27
CA VAL A 134 -5.46 -3.33 9.99
C VAL A 134 -6.48 -4.47 9.92
N VAL A 135 -6.05 -5.70 10.15
CA VAL A 135 -6.92 -6.90 10.01
C VAL A 135 -8.11 -6.89 10.96
N PRO A 136 -7.98 -6.50 12.25
CA PRO A 136 -9.13 -6.44 13.16
C PRO A 136 -10.14 -5.34 12.82
N ASN A 137 -9.71 -4.28 12.12
CA ASN A 137 -10.49 -3.06 11.90
C ASN A 137 -10.89 -2.83 10.44
N PHE A 138 -10.54 -3.74 9.51
CA PHE A 138 -10.84 -3.57 8.11
C PHE A 138 -11.28 -4.86 7.42
N GLN A 139 -12.03 -4.76 6.33
CA GLN A 139 -12.46 -5.92 5.54
C GLN A 139 -11.25 -6.58 4.90
N LYS A 140 -11.09 -7.86 5.17
CA LYS A 140 -9.88 -8.64 4.86
C LYS A 140 -9.63 -8.78 3.36
N ASP A 141 -10.68 -8.90 2.56
CA ASP A 141 -10.66 -9.00 1.10
C ASP A 141 -10.27 -7.69 0.39
N ARG A 142 -10.11 -6.60 1.16
CA ARG A 142 -9.73 -5.27 0.68
C ARG A 142 -8.34 -4.85 1.11
N ILE A 143 -7.55 -5.80 1.60
CA ILE A 143 -6.16 -5.57 2.04
C ILE A 143 -5.23 -6.11 0.97
N LEU A 144 -4.38 -5.23 0.42
CA LEU A 144 -3.30 -5.59 -0.49
C LEU A 144 -1.95 -5.40 0.20
N VAL A 145 -0.99 -6.20 -0.20
CA VAL A 145 0.38 -6.12 0.31
C VAL A 145 1.35 -6.02 -0.86
N ALA A 146 2.33 -5.13 -0.76
CA ALA A 146 3.40 -4.99 -1.73
C ALA A 146 4.75 -4.85 -1.04
N VAL A 147 5.83 -5.27 -1.72
CA VAL A 147 7.19 -5.26 -1.21
C VAL A 147 7.99 -4.24 -2.00
N ASN A 148 8.28 -3.09 -1.38
CA ASN A 148 9.10 -2.04 -1.97
C ASN A 148 10.60 -2.31 -1.77
N GLN A 149 11.46 -1.48 -2.36
CA GLN A 149 12.92 -1.53 -2.21
C GLN A 149 13.54 -2.84 -2.74
N ALA A 150 12.99 -3.38 -3.83
CA ALA A 150 13.52 -4.57 -4.48
C ALA A 150 14.98 -4.39 -4.95
N ASP A 151 15.36 -3.18 -5.31
CA ASP A 151 16.71 -2.79 -5.76
C ASP A 151 17.76 -2.87 -4.67
N VAL A 152 17.40 -2.62 -3.42
CA VAL A 152 18.32 -2.71 -2.26
C VAL A 152 18.20 -4.01 -1.48
N ALA A 153 17.31 -4.94 -1.87
CA ALA A 153 17.27 -6.28 -1.34
C ALA A 153 18.62 -6.98 -1.54
N MET A 154 18.96 -7.94 -0.70
CA MET A 154 20.29 -8.57 -0.67
C MET A 154 21.45 -7.53 -0.55
N LYS A 155 21.21 -6.40 0.13
CA LYS A 155 22.15 -5.28 0.29
C LYS A 155 22.56 -4.63 -1.05
N GLY A 156 21.63 -4.52 -1.99
CA GLY A 156 21.83 -3.96 -3.31
C GLY A 156 22.67 -4.83 -4.27
N ARG A 157 22.95 -6.07 -3.86
CA ARG A 157 23.65 -7.03 -4.74
C ARG A 157 22.67 -7.59 -5.77
N HIS A 158 23.20 -7.95 -6.95
CA HIS A 158 22.41 -8.58 -8.00
C HIS A 158 21.38 -7.67 -8.68
N TRP A 159 21.46 -6.34 -8.44
CA TRP A 159 20.73 -5.35 -9.22
C TRP A 159 21.52 -4.93 -10.45
N ASN A 160 20.93 -5.06 -11.63
CA ASN A 160 21.54 -4.63 -12.87
C ASN A 160 21.21 -3.16 -13.14
N GLU A 161 22.14 -2.26 -12.82
CA GLU A 161 21.96 -0.81 -12.99
C GLU A 161 21.66 -0.39 -14.43
N ARG A 162 22.25 -1.08 -15.44
CA ARG A 162 22.05 -0.71 -16.85
C ARG A 162 20.67 -1.11 -17.37
N LYS A 163 20.16 -2.27 -16.92
CA LYS A 163 18.85 -2.79 -17.33
C LYS A 163 17.73 -2.37 -16.38
N ASN A 164 18.08 -1.76 -15.25
CA ASN A 164 17.18 -1.39 -14.17
C ASN A 164 16.29 -2.57 -13.74
N CYS A 165 16.88 -3.73 -13.48
CA CYS A 165 16.16 -4.93 -13.08
C CYS A 165 17.05 -5.87 -12.24
N PRO A 166 16.46 -6.78 -11.43
CA PRO A 166 17.22 -7.83 -10.77
C PRO A 166 17.82 -8.80 -11.77
N ASP A 167 18.96 -9.43 -11.43
CA ASP A 167 19.41 -10.64 -12.10
C ASP A 167 18.62 -11.88 -11.61
N SER A 168 18.97 -13.06 -12.13
CA SER A 168 18.23 -14.29 -11.79
C SER A 168 18.28 -14.65 -10.30
N VAL A 169 19.41 -14.35 -9.62
CA VAL A 169 19.59 -14.66 -8.19
C VAL A 169 18.70 -13.77 -7.32
N LEU A 170 18.70 -12.46 -7.60
CA LEU A 170 17.86 -11.53 -6.87
C LEU A 170 16.37 -11.75 -7.22
N LEU A 171 16.05 -12.11 -8.45
CA LEU A 171 14.68 -12.39 -8.85
C LEU A 171 14.11 -13.57 -8.07
N GLU A 172 14.82 -14.71 -8.02
CA GLU A 172 14.43 -15.88 -7.23
C GLU A 172 14.22 -15.54 -5.75
N PHE A 173 15.17 -14.81 -5.16
CA PHE A 173 15.05 -14.34 -3.77
C PHE A 173 13.79 -13.48 -3.55
N LEU A 174 13.47 -12.55 -4.46
CA LEU A 174 12.27 -11.69 -4.36
C LEU A 174 10.97 -12.50 -4.51
N GLU A 175 10.94 -13.47 -5.41
CA GLU A 175 9.79 -14.38 -5.59
C GLU A 175 9.54 -15.25 -4.36
N GLU A 176 10.60 -15.85 -3.80
CA GLU A 176 10.53 -16.63 -2.55
C GLU A 176 10.07 -15.76 -1.38
N LYS A 177 10.60 -14.53 -1.29
CA LYS A 177 10.21 -13.56 -0.26
C LYS A 177 8.74 -13.18 -0.38
N ALA A 178 8.24 -12.88 -1.58
CA ALA A 178 6.83 -12.56 -1.81
C ALA A 178 5.91 -13.72 -1.42
N ALA A 179 6.28 -14.96 -1.78
CA ALA A 179 5.55 -16.15 -1.40
C ALA A 179 5.56 -16.38 0.13
N SER A 180 6.72 -16.18 0.78
CA SER A 180 6.85 -16.28 2.24
C SER A 180 6.00 -15.23 2.97
N VAL A 181 5.99 -14.00 2.47
CA VAL A 181 5.14 -12.92 3.00
C VAL A 181 3.67 -13.31 2.93
N ARG A 182 3.21 -13.75 1.75
CA ARG A 182 1.83 -14.21 1.58
C ARG A 182 1.46 -15.32 2.57
N ASN A 183 2.27 -16.37 2.63
CA ASN A 183 1.99 -17.52 3.50
C ASN A 183 1.90 -17.11 4.97
N ARG A 184 2.82 -16.27 5.45
CA ARG A 184 2.79 -15.76 6.83
C ARG A 184 1.56 -14.90 7.11
N LEU A 185 1.10 -14.11 6.14
CA LEU A 185 -0.12 -13.33 6.28
C LEU A 185 -1.34 -14.23 6.35
N GLU A 186 -1.43 -15.21 5.48
CA GLU A 186 -2.52 -16.20 5.48
C GLU A 186 -2.57 -16.98 6.79
N GLU A 187 -1.42 -17.44 7.30
CA GLU A 187 -1.32 -18.16 8.58
C GLU A 187 -1.71 -17.29 9.79
N ALA A 188 -1.25 -16.03 9.81
CA ALA A 188 -1.46 -15.16 10.97
C ALA A 188 -2.86 -14.54 11.02
N THR A 189 -3.51 -14.36 9.88
CA THR A 189 -4.73 -13.54 9.78
C THR A 189 -5.94 -14.31 9.27
N ASP A 190 -5.74 -15.53 8.77
CA ASP A 190 -6.75 -16.31 8.02
C ASP A 190 -7.33 -15.51 6.83
N VAL A 191 -6.49 -14.65 6.24
CA VAL A 191 -6.82 -13.82 5.08
C VAL A 191 -6.06 -14.30 3.88
N ARG A 192 -6.77 -14.67 2.82
CA ARG A 192 -6.15 -14.96 1.54
C ARG A 192 -5.84 -13.64 0.82
N VAL A 193 -4.55 -13.36 0.60
CA VAL A 193 -4.09 -12.18 -0.13
C VAL A 193 -3.46 -12.58 -1.46
N PRO A 194 -3.54 -11.74 -2.51
CA PRO A 194 -2.76 -11.93 -3.73
C PRO A 194 -1.26 -12.04 -3.42
N ILE A 195 -0.49 -12.69 -4.29
CA ILE A 195 0.97 -12.69 -4.16
C ILE A 195 1.45 -11.24 -4.20
N PRO A 196 2.19 -10.78 -3.16
CA PRO A 196 2.68 -9.41 -3.12
C PRO A 196 3.56 -9.10 -4.33
N VAL A 197 3.32 -7.94 -4.95
CA VAL A 197 4.21 -7.40 -5.99
C VAL A 197 5.46 -6.86 -5.31
N PHE A 198 6.64 -7.30 -5.77
CA PHE A 198 7.90 -6.65 -5.42
C PHE A 198 8.25 -5.60 -6.47
N TYR A 199 8.64 -4.42 -5.99
CA TYR A 199 8.92 -3.26 -6.83
C TYR A 199 9.99 -2.36 -6.20
N SER A 200 10.48 -1.39 -6.95
CA SER A 200 11.29 -0.29 -6.43
C SER A 200 10.65 1.03 -6.86
N ALA A 201 10.15 1.78 -5.88
CA ALA A 201 9.63 3.12 -6.11
C ALA A 201 10.74 4.08 -6.59
N GLU A 202 11.94 3.96 -6.00
CA GLU A 202 13.11 4.78 -6.35
C GLU A 202 13.57 4.58 -7.80
N ARG A 203 13.49 3.33 -8.29
CA ARG A 203 13.95 2.95 -9.63
C ARG A 203 12.81 2.90 -10.66
N GLY A 204 11.58 3.09 -10.26
CA GLY A 204 10.39 2.91 -11.13
C GLY A 204 10.18 1.46 -11.59
N TYR A 205 10.87 0.49 -10.98
CA TYR A 205 10.78 -0.91 -11.35
C TYR A 205 9.50 -1.55 -10.83
N ASN A 206 8.75 -2.24 -11.68
CA ASN A 206 7.46 -2.90 -11.37
C ASN A 206 6.39 -1.99 -10.75
N VAL A 207 6.50 -0.67 -10.85
CA VAL A 207 5.45 0.26 -10.38
C VAL A 207 4.16 0.08 -11.17
N GLU A 208 4.26 -0.23 -12.47
CA GLU A 208 3.11 -0.55 -13.30
C GLU A 208 2.41 -1.84 -12.84
N LYS A 209 3.17 -2.89 -12.47
CA LYS A 209 2.61 -4.12 -11.90
C LYS A 209 1.92 -3.89 -10.54
N LEU A 210 2.43 -2.93 -9.75
CA LEU A 210 1.76 -2.54 -8.52
C LEU A 210 0.38 -1.91 -8.81
N LEU A 211 0.30 -1.04 -9.81
CA LEU A 211 -0.98 -0.47 -10.23
C LEU A 211 -1.91 -1.53 -10.82
N ASP A 212 -1.39 -2.48 -11.61
CA ASP A 212 -2.18 -3.62 -12.08
C ASP A 212 -2.78 -4.42 -10.92
N MET A 213 -1.98 -4.74 -9.90
CA MET A 213 -2.47 -5.44 -8.72
C MET A 213 -3.60 -4.65 -8.03
N ILE A 214 -3.49 -3.33 -7.93
CA ILE A 214 -4.54 -2.49 -7.36
C ILE A 214 -5.81 -2.56 -8.21
N ILE A 215 -5.71 -2.36 -9.54
CA ILE A 215 -6.85 -2.35 -10.46
C ILE A 215 -7.54 -3.71 -10.51
N ASP A 216 -6.77 -4.81 -10.56
CA ASP A 216 -7.30 -6.16 -10.65
C ASP A 216 -8.01 -6.63 -9.36
N ASN A 217 -7.72 -5.98 -8.23
CA ASN A 217 -8.32 -6.27 -6.94
C ASN A 217 -9.26 -5.14 -6.44
N MET A 218 -9.71 -4.26 -7.33
CA MET A 218 -10.71 -3.25 -6.96
C MET A 218 -11.97 -3.92 -6.45
N PRO A 219 -12.53 -3.49 -5.29
CA PRO A 219 -13.77 -4.05 -4.79
C PRO A 219 -14.93 -3.85 -5.78
N SER A 220 -15.83 -4.82 -5.85
CA SER A 220 -17.03 -4.75 -6.70
C SER A 220 -18.19 -3.95 -6.09
N GLU A 221 -18.06 -3.56 -4.81
CA GLU A 221 -19.07 -2.78 -4.08
C GLU A 221 -18.44 -1.88 -3.04
N ARG A 222 -19.16 -0.83 -2.65
CA ARG A 222 -18.73 0.06 -1.57
C ARG A 222 -18.71 -0.66 -0.23
N ARG A 223 -17.78 -0.25 0.63
CA ARG A 223 -17.72 -0.74 2.01
C ARG A 223 -18.84 -0.16 2.84
N LYS A 224 -19.89 -0.97 3.09
CA LYS A 224 -20.96 -0.58 4.02
C LYS A 224 -20.45 -0.70 5.45
N LEU A 225 -20.70 0.33 6.26
CA LEU A 225 -20.52 0.24 7.70
C LEU A 225 -21.82 -0.26 8.30
N MET A 226 -21.74 -1.38 9.04
CA MET A 226 -22.88 -1.80 9.85
C MET A 226 -23.07 -0.79 10.97
N ILE A 227 -24.29 -0.33 11.11
CA ILE A 227 -24.75 0.58 12.18
C ILE A 227 -24.89 -0.24 13.46
#